data_1c06711e16a42dfa70cff965f1d34415
#
_entry.id   1c06711e16a42dfa70cff965f1d34415
#
_cell.length_a   1.000
_cell.length_b   1.000
_cell.length_c   1.000
_cell.angle_alpha   90.00
_cell.angle_beta   90.00
_cell.angle_gamma   90.00
#
_symmetry.space_group_name_H-M   'P 1'
#
loop_
_entity.id
_entity.type
_entity.pdbx_description
1 polymer ?
#
loop_
_entity_poly.entity_id
_entity_poly.type
_entity_poly.pdbx_seq_one_letter_code
_entity_poly.pdbx_strand_id
1 'polypeptide(L)'
;DTVQRALRSLKDESFIYAVEKSGYYVLEQAKTDNSDLELPLTDDRHQAYEDFRLCVNETLIGRENYLFNYYSQQEGLPELRQSVKKLLLDSAIYPALEDIVLTSGTQQALYILSQIDFPNHKKTILIEQPTYHRMNDLVRSQNLPYKTITRNPQGINLQELEQIFKSGDIKFFYTIPRFHYPLEHTYSRIEKEEILRLAKLYHVFIIEDDYLADLDSKQELSFHYLDDTDSVIYIRAFSTSLFSALRITALLLPSSIKENFIAYKNILDYDSNLIMQKALSLYIDNQMFQKNKLALLRLKEHEKEKAQLLLKKAELDFQYQLTADGVLFDIQKSKSIGSLKHSKLPLDFSE
;
A
#
# COMPACT_ATOMS: atom_id res chain seq x y z
N ASP A 1 -24.96 22.56 39.20
CA ASP A 1 -24.79 21.15 38.81
C ASP A 1 -25.40 20.80 37.47
N THR A 2 -26.55 21.32 37.09
CA THR A 2 -27.23 21.05 35.82
C THR A 2 -26.43 21.59 34.63
N VAL A 3 -25.89 22.80 34.73
CA VAL A 3 -25.08 23.43 33.68
C VAL A 3 -23.78 22.64 33.46
N GLN A 4 -23.13 22.19 34.52
CA GLN A 4 -21.89 21.38 34.39
C GLN A 4 -22.15 20.01 33.77
N ARG A 5 -23.31 19.39 34.03
CA ARG A 5 -23.71 18.17 33.36
C ARG A 5 -23.95 18.38 31.86
N ALA A 6 -24.67 19.45 31.51
CA ALA A 6 -24.92 19.80 30.12
C ALA A 6 -23.61 20.08 29.36
N LEU A 7 -22.68 20.82 29.97
CA LEU A 7 -21.37 21.11 29.39
C LEU A 7 -20.50 19.81 29.21
N ARG A 8 -20.59 18.88 30.16
CA ARG A 8 -19.93 17.55 29.99
C ARG A 8 -20.55 16.79 28.84
N SER A 9 -21.89 16.69 28.78
CA SER A 9 -22.56 15.99 27.68
C SER A 9 -22.17 16.57 26.34
N LEU A 10 -22.20 17.90 26.18
CA LEU A 10 -21.80 18.59 24.96
C LEU A 10 -20.30 18.35 24.60
N LYS A 11 -19.45 18.21 25.62
CA LYS A 11 -18.03 17.90 25.42
C LYS A 11 -17.83 16.44 24.98
N ASP A 12 -18.55 15.54 25.65
CA ASP A 12 -18.49 14.10 25.33
C ASP A 12 -19.05 13.81 23.93
N GLU A 13 -20.04 14.60 23.50
CA GLU A 13 -20.64 14.59 22.17
C GLU A 13 -19.84 15.41 21.12
N SER A 14 -18.68 15.95 21.50
CA SER A 14 -17.80 16.74 20.63
C SER A 14 -18.44 18.01 20.02
N PHE A 15 -19.44 18.61 20.69
CA PHE A 15 -19.99 19.89 20.28
C PHE A 15 -19.18 21.08 20.78
N ILE A 16 -18.48 20.89 21.91
CA ILE A 16 -17.67 21.96 22.52
C ILE A 16 -16.35 21.42 23.03
N TYR A 17 -15.33 22.27 23.09
CA TYR A 17 -14.09 22.01 23.81
C TYR A 17 -13.82 23.02 24.88
N ALA A 18 -13.10 22.61 25.92
CA ALA A 18 -12.76 23.49 27.06
C ALA A 18 -11.31 23.95 26.92
N VAL A 19 -11.06 25.25 27.09
CA VAL A 19 -9.73 25.82 27.20
C VAL A 19 -9.55 26.28 28.65
N GLU A 20 -8.51 25.77 29.30
CA GLU A 20 -8.23 26.11 30.71
C GLU A 20 -8.10 27.62 30.89
N LYS A 21 -8.79 28.15 31.89
CA LYS A 21 -8.87 29.60 32.22
C LYS A 21 -9.49 30.50 31.15
N SER A 22 -9.99 29.95 30.02
CA SER A 22 -10.57 30.69 28.91
C SER A 22 -12.05 30.39 28.68
N GLY A 23 -12.52 29.20 29.05
CA GLY A 23 -13.95 28.81 28.93
C GLY A 23 -14.19 27.67 27.94
N TYR A 24 -15.45 27.62 27.46
CA TYR A 24 -15.91 26.62 26.49
C TYR A 24 -16.11 27.28 25.13
N TYR A 25 -15.67 26.60 24.09
CA TYR A 25 -15.80 27.04 22.70
C TYR A 25 -16.58 25.98 21.92
N VAL A 26 -17.45 26.43 21.05
CA VAL A 26 -18.18 25.55 20.13
C VAL A 26 -17.24 25.07 19.10
N LEU A 27 -17.17 23.73 18.93
CA LEU A 27 -16.54 23.15 17.75
C LEU A 27 -17.43 23.52 16.56
N GLU A 28 -16.91 24.32 15.65
CA GLU A 28 -17.53 24.51 14.36
C GLU A 28 -17.61 23.12 13.73
N GLN A 29 -18.82 22.54 13.72
CA GLN A 29 -19.06 21.41 12.86
C GLN A 29 -18.82 21.96 11.46
N ALA A 30 -17.70 21.60 10.85
CA ALA A 30 -17.50 21.87 9.45
C ALA A 30 -18.77 21.39 8.77
N LYS A 31 -19.55 22.32 8.20
CA LYS A 31 -20.55 21.95 7.22
C LYS A 31 -19.71 21.30 6.14
N THR A 32 -19.62 19.99 6.19
CA THR A 32 -19.14 19.21 5.10
C THR A 32 -20.08 19.55 3.96
N ASP A 33 -19.68 20.47 3.11
CA ASP A 33 -20.16 20.51 1.75
C ASP A 33 -19.72 19.16 1.16
N ASN A 34 -20.59 18.18 1.36
CA ASN A 34 -20.46 16.84 0.85
C ASN A 34 -20.66 16.89 -0.67
N SER A 35 -19.67 17.44 -1.36
CA SER A 35 -19.53 17.20 -2.78
C SER A 35 -18.71 15.94 -2.98
N ASP A 36 -19.40 14.87 -3.28
CA ASP A 36 -19.04 13.79 -4.22
C ASP A 36 -18.02 12.69 -3.86
N LEU A 37 -17.44 12.59 -2.64
CA LEU A 37 -16.48 11.51 -2.32
C LEU A 37 -16.64 10.85 -0.94
N GLU A 38 -17.76 11.00 -0.28
CA GLU A 38 -18.02 10.22 0.94
C GLU A 38 -18.60 8.85 0.59
N LEU A 39 -17.71 7.88 0.41
CA LEU A 39 -18.09 6.50 0.67
C LEU A 39 -18.53 6.43 2.14
N PRO A 40 -19.77 5.99 2.43
CA PRO A 40 -20.22 5.87 3.80
C PRO A 40 -19.20 5.02 4.56
N LEU A 41 -18.64 5.56 5.64
CA LEU A 41 -17.75 4.79 6.52
C LEU A 41 -18.59 3.62 7.05
N THR A 42 -18.19 2.40 6.72
CA THR A 42 -18.74 1.20 7.35
C THR A 42 -18.36 1.23 8.83
N ASP A 43 -19.15 0.61 9.69
CA ASP A 43 -18.87 0.52 11.13
C ASP A 43 -17.45 0.02 11.40
N ASP A 44 -16.93 -0.91 10.59
CA ASP A 44 -15.58 -1.43 10.70
C ASP A 44 -14.50 -0.38 10.39
N ARG A 45 -14.70 0.47 9.37
CA ARG A 45 -13.77 1.56 9.05
C ARG A 45 -13.79 2.66 10.11
N HIS A 46 -14.95 2.94 10.68
CA HIS A 46 -15.09 3.86 11.80
C HIS A 46 -14.33 3.34 13.02
N GLN A 47 -14.43 2.06 13.34
CA GLN A 47 -13.70 1.45 14.44
C GLN A 47 -12.19 1.50 14.24
N ALA A 48 -11.70 1.22 13.04
CA ALA A 48 -10.26 1.32 12.72
C ALA A 48 -9.73 2.75 12.89
N TYR A 49 -10.54 3.75 12.50
CA TYR A 49 -10.23 5.16 12.72
C TYR A 49 -10.15 5.51 14.21
N GLU A 50 -11.15 5.11 15.03
CA GLU A 50 -11.17 5.39 16.46
C GLU A 50 -9.99 4.70 17.19
N ASP A 51 -9.73 3.44 16.87
CA ASP A 51 -8.59 2.71 17.43
C ASP A 51 -7.25 3.42 17.09
N PHE A 52 -7.09 3.92 15.88
CA PHE A 52 -5.89 4.66 15.47
C PHE A 52 -5.81 6.04 16.13
N ARG A 53 -6.95 6.75 16.26
CA ARG A 53 -7.03 8.03 16.96
C ARG A 53 -6.58 7.91 18.42
N LEU A 54 -6.93 6.81 19.09
CA LEU A 54 -6.46 6.54 20.45
C LEU A 54 -4.93 6.39 20.48
N CYS A 55 -4.34 5.69 19.51
CA CYS A 55 -2.88 5.54 19.41
C CYS A 55 -2.18 6.88 19.16
N VAL A 56 -2.76 7.76 18.34
CA VAL A 56 -2.23 9.13 18.11
C VAL A 56 -2.28 9.93 19.41
N ASN A 57 -3.40 9.92 20.12
CA ASN A 57 -3.54 10.62 21.41
C ASN A 57 -2.52 10.12 22.43
N GLU A 58 -2.35 8.78 22.56
CA GLU A 58 -1.35 8.20 23.45
C GLU A 58 0.08 8.62 23.11
N THR A 59 0.37 8.76 21.81
CA THR A 59 1.68 9.24 21.35
C THR A 59 2.01 10.64 21.85
N LEU A 60 1.01 11.49 22.04
CA LEU A 60 1.18 12.89 22.43
C LEU A 60 1.19 13.11 23.96
N ILE A 61 0.69 12.15 24.76
CA ILE A 61 0.59 12.31 26.22
C ILE A 61 1.95 12.04 26.89
N GLY A 62 2.46 13.04 27.61
CA GLY A 62 3.67 12.90 28.44
C GLY A 62 4.96 12.63 27.67
N ARG A 63 5.01 13.04 26.40
CA ARG A 63 6.14 12.79 25.50
C ARG A 63 6.61 14.05 24.77
N GLU A 64 6.56 15.20 25.44
CA GLU A 64 6.95 16.50 24.88
C GLU A 64 8.39 16.48 24.35
N ASN A 65 9.30 15.85 25.06
CA ASN A 65 10.70 15.72 24.63
C ASN A 65 10.86 14.97 23.30
N TYR A 66 9.97 14.03 23.03
CA TYR A 66 9.97 13.25 21.79
C TYR A 66 9.57 14.09 20.57
N LEU A 67 8.68 15.06 20.76
CA LEU A 67 8.21 15.96 19.70
C LEU A 67 9.24 17.06 19.34
N PHE A 68 10.12 17.40 20.29
CA PHE A 68 11.08 18.48 20.12
C PHE A 68 12.50 18.00 19.79
N ASN A 69 12.77 16.71 19.87
CA ASN A 69 14.07 16.14 19.54
C ASN A 69 14.08 15.59 18.12
N TYR A 70 15.07 16.00 17.34
CA TYR A 70 15.33 15.38 16.04
C TYR A 70 15.74 13.93 16.21
N TYR A 71 15.21 13.09 15.38
CA TYR A 71 15.54 11.69 15.33
C TYR A 71 16.64 11.46 14.30
N SER A 72 17.74 10.81 14.70
CA SER A 72 18.95 10.70 13.86
C SER A 72 19.00 9.47 12.96
N GLN A 73 18.00 8.57 13.07
CA GLN A 73 18.02 7.32 12.31
C GLN A 73 17.09 7.43 11.10
N GLN A 74 17.68 7.49 9.94
CA GLN A 74 16.96 7.62 8.67
C GLN A 74 16.19 6.36 8.25
N GLU A 75 16.46 5.23 8.88
CA GLU A 75 15.71 3.99 8.69
C GLU A 75 14.28 4.06 9.26
N GLY A 76 14.01 5.06 10.09
CA GLY A 76 12.74 5.23 10.79
C GLY A 76 12.78 4.75 12.23
N LEU A 77 11.67 4.99 12.95
CA LEU A 77 11.54 4.76 14.38
C LEU A 77 11.81 3.29 14.75
N PRO A 78 12.77 2.97 15.65
CA PRO A 78 13.11 1.59 16.00
C PRO A 78 11.91 0.79 16.48
N GLU A 79 11.02 1.40 17.28
CA GLU A 79 9.83 0.73 17.79
C GLU A 79 8.91 0.32 16.65
N LEU A 80 8.67 1.20 15.65
CA LEU A 80 7.85 0.84 14.50
C LEU A 80 8.52 -0.23 13.64
N ARG A 81 9.84 -0.14 13.41
CA ARG A 81 10.58 -1.18 12.68
C ARG A 81 10.46 -2.54 13.38
N GLN A 82 10.51 -2.56 14.71
CA GLN A 82 10.30 -3.77 15.50
C GLN A 82 8.88 -4.31 15.40
N SER A 83 7.86 -3.43 15.44
CA SER A 83 6.45 -3.81 15.27
C SER A 83 6.19 -4.33 13.85
N VAL A 84 6.76 -3.68 12.84
CA VAL A 84 6.70 -4.13 11.43
C VAL A 84 7.38 -5.48 11.25
N LYS A 85 8.55 -5.69 11.85
CA LYS A 85 9.22 -7.01 11.82
C LYS A 85 8.30 -8.11 12.32
N LYS A 86 7.64 -7.92 13.47
CA LYS A 86 6.67 -8.89 14.02
C LYS A 86 5.51 -9.14 13.05
N LEU A 87 4.96 -8.06 12.47
CA LEU A 87 3.85 -8.15 11.50
C LEU A 87 4.25 -8.93 10.23
N LEU A 88 5.49 -8.76 9.76
CA LEU A 88 6.01 -9.47 8.59
C LEU A 88 6.20 -10.97 8.84
N LEU A 89 6.54 -11.36 10.07
CA LEU A 89 6.60 -12.79 10.44
C LEU A 89 5.25 -13.49 10.23
N ASP A 90 4.14 -12.82 10.51
CA ASP A 90 2.79 -13.34 10.28
C ASP A 90 2.47 -13.54 8.77
N SER A 91 3.25 -12.90 7.91
CA SER A 91 3.15 -13.01 6.44
C SER A 91 4.25 -13.91 5.84
N ALA A 92 4.91 -14.75 6.66
CA ALA A 92 6.03 -15.60 6.27
C ALA A 92 7.23 -14.84 5.68
N ILE A 93 7.47 -13.60 6.13
CA ILE A 93 8.62 -12.79 5.75
C ILE A 93 9.50 -12.60 6.99
N TYR A 94 10.78 -12.95 6.90
CA TYR A 94 11.71 -13.06 8.04
C TYR A 94 12.89 -12.08 7.91
N PRO A 95 12.67 -10.76 7.99
CA PRO A 95 13.74 -9.78 7.80
C PRO A 95 14.64 -9.68 9.04
N ALA A 96 15.90 -9.30 8.83
CA ALA A 96 16.67 -8.70 9.90
C ALA A 96 16.12 -7.28 10.20
N LEU A 97 16.27 -6.81 11.44
CA LEU A 97 15.71 -5.49 11.81
C LEU A 97 16.39 -4.37 11.03
N GLU A 98 17.67 -4.52 10.78
CA GLU A 98 18.48 -3.61 9.99
C GLU A 98 18.04 -3.44 8.55
N ASP A 99 17.39 -4.44 7.92
CA ASP A 99 16.95 -4.36 6.53
C ASP A 99 15.68 -3.54 6.36
N ILE A 100 14.96 -3.28 7.46
CA ILE A 100 13.72 -2.54 7.45
C ILE A 100 13.99 -1.05 7.40
N VAL A 101 13.50 -0.38 6.36
CA VAL A 101 13.55 1.08 6.21
C VAL A 101 12.14 1.62 5.99
N LEU A 102 11.80 2.71 6.68
CA LEU A 102 10.50 3.38 6.57
C LEU A 102 10.59 4.59 5.64
N THR A 103 9.54 4.81 4.85
CA THR A 103 9.42 5.97 3.96
C THR A 103 8.05 6.63 4.08
N SER A 104 7.95 7.87 3.58
CA SER A 104 6.71 8.66 3.51
C SER A 104 5.81 8.17 2.36
N GLY A 105 5.52 6.86 2.34
CA GLY A 105 4.73 6.17 1.34
C GLY A 105 5.56 5.59 0.19
N THR A 106 4.93 4.71 -0.58
CA THR A 106 5.55 3.98 -1.71
C THR A 106 6.15 4.92 -2.77
N GLN A 107 5.54 6.10 -3.00
CA GLN A 107 6.04 7.05 -3.99
C GLN A 107 7.45 7.56 -3.65
N GLN A 108 7.74 7.88 -2.39
CA GLN A 108 9.08 8.27 -1.97
C GLN A 108 10.07 7.11 -2.17
N ALA A 109 9.67 5.90 -1.79
CA ALA A 109 10.48 4.71 -1.96
C ALA A 109 10.87 4.48 -3.43
N LEU A 110 9.87 4.48 -4.32
CA LEU A 110 10.08 4.27 -5.76
C LEU A 110 10.91 5.39 -6.38
N TYR A 111 10.70 6.65 -5.95
CA TYR A 111 11.52 7.77 -6.40
C TYR A 111 12.98 7.55 -6.05
N ILE A 112 13.31 7.26 -4.78
CA ILE A 112 14.69 7.01 -4.34
C ILE A 112 15.30 5.84 -5.12
N LEU A 113 14.61 4.69 -5.20
CA LEU A 113 15.09 3.51 -5.93
C LEU A 113 15.35 3.79 -7.41
N SER A 114 14.57 4.68 -8.01
CA SER A 114 14.78 5.07 -9.40
C SER A 114 16.04 5.91 -9.60
N GLN A 115 16.43 6.72 -8.61
CA GLN A 115 17.52 7.69 -8.71
C GLN A 115 18.88 7.12 -8.29
N ILE A 116 18.94 6.25 -7.28
CA ILE A 116 20.21 5.71 -6.79
C ILE A 116 20.84 4.71 -7.76
N ASP A 117 22.15 4.59 -7.73
CA ASP A 117 22.86 3.55 -8.46
C ASP A 117 22.75 2.20 -7.76
N PHE A 118 22.61 1.14 -8.54
CA PHE A 118 22.58 -0.24 -8.09
C PHE A 118 23.92 -0.95 -8.41
N PRO A 119 24.27 -2.02 -7.67
CA PRO A 119 25.52 -2.74 -7.90
C PRO A 119 25.68 -3.32 -9.31
N ASN A 120 24.58 -3.53 -10.03
CA ASN A 120 24.60 -4.01 -11.41
C ASN A 120 24.96 -2.91 -12.44
N HIS A 121 25.10 -1.65 -12.01
CA HIS A 121 25.45 -0.48 -12.84
C HIS A 121 24.55 -0.24 -14.06
N LYS A 122 23.33 -0.78 -14.05
CA LYS A 122 22.36 -0.65 -15.13
C LYS A 122 21.40 0.50 -14.86
N LYS A 123 20.67 0.94 -15.90
CA LYS A 123 19.87 2.18 -15.81
C LYS A 123 18.41 1.99 -16.19
N THR A 124 18.09 1.05 -17.07
CA THR A 124 16.74 0.88 -17.61
C THR A 124 15.83 0.18 -16.58
N ILE A 125 14.67 0.75 -16.35
CA ILE A 125 13.64 0.18 -15.48
C ILE A 125 12.68 -0.66 -16.34
N LEU A 126 12.43 -1.90 -15.93
CA LEU A 126 11.40 -2.71 -16.54
C LEU A 126 10.12 -2.62 -15.71
N ILE A 127 8.99 -2.36 -16.38
CA ILE A 127 7.68 -2.17 -15.76
C ILE A 127 6.67 -3.08 -16.46
N GLU A 128 5.89 -3.84 -15.70
CA GLU A 128 4.74 -4.56 -16.27
C GLU A 128 3.60 -3.60 -16.62
N GLN A 129 2.82 -3.91 -17.67
CA GLN A 129 1.67 -3.13 -18.08
C GLN A 129 0.43 -4.02 -18.22
N PRO A 130 -0.70 -3.62 -17.65
CA PRO A 130 -0.91 -2.41 -16.82
C PRO A 130 -0.11 -2.44 -15.51
N THR A 131 0.02 -1.32 -14.82
CA THR A 131 0.72 -1.21 -13.54
C THR A 131 0.21 -0.06 -12.69
N TYR A 132 0.77 0.14 -11.51
CA TYR A 132 0.50 1.32 -10.69
C TYR A 132 0.81 2.60 -11.47
N HIS A 133 -0.22 3.42 -11.75
CA HIS A 133 -0.11 4.59 -12.63
C HIS A 133 1.01 5.58 -12.20
N ARG A 134 1.25 5.72 -10.87
CA ARG A 134 2.33 6.58 -10.36
C ARG A 134 3.73 6.10 -10.74
N MET A 135 3.92 4.82 -11.00
CA MET A 135 5.19 4.32 -11.53
C MET A 135 5.39 4.78 -12.98
N ASN A 136 4.33 4.76 -13.80
CA ASN A 136 4.36 5.33 -15.15
C ASN A 136 4.63 6.83 -15.14
N ASP A 137 3.95 7.58 -14.24
CA ASP A 137 4.16 9.02 -14.07
C ASP A 137 5.61 9.33 -13.66
N LEU A 138 6.18 8.53 -12.75
CA LEU A 138 7.55 8.70 -12.26
C LEU A 138 8.56 8.58 -13.40
N VAL A 139 8.52 7.48 -14.16
CA VAL A 139 9.53 7.27 -15.23
C VAL A 139 9.42 8.30 -16.34
N ARG A 140 8.21 8.78 -16.65
CA ARG A 140 7.98 9.81 -17.65
C ARG A 140 8.41 11.20 -17.17
N SER A 141 8.01 11.60 -15.96
CA SER A 141 8.34 12.94 -15.42
C SER A 141 9.83 13.12 -15.16
N GLN A 142 10.53 12.05 -14.81
CA GLN A 142 11.97 12.08 -14.55
C GLN A 142 12.80 11.72 -15.78
N ASN A 143 12.17 11.49 -16.95
CA ASN A 143 12.83 11.07 -18.19
C ASN A 143 13.77 9.87 -18.01
N LEU A 144 13.36 8.91 -17.18
CA LEU A 144 14.15 7.71 -16.90
C LEU A 144 14.06 6.73 -18.07
N PRO A 145 15.14 6.01 -18.40
CA PRO A 145 15.07 4.93 -19.39
C PRO A 145 14.22 3.78 -18.85
N TYR A 146 13.19 3.40 -19.58
CA TYR A 146 12.33 2.29 -19.19
C TYR A 146 11.91 1.43 -20.38
N LYS A 147 11.60 0.17 -20.09
CA LYS A 147 10.94 -0.79 -20.98
C LYS A 147 9.68 -1.30 -20.32
N THR A 148 8.77 -1.82 -21.10
CA THR A 148 7.53 -2.41 -20.62
C THR A 148 7.43 -3.86 -21.06
N ILE A 149 6.74 -4.68 -20.24
CA ILE A 149 6.33 -6.03 -20.58
C ILE A 149 4.82 -6.15 -20.32
N THR A 150 4.10 -6.76 -21.26
CA THR A 150 2.66 -6.93 -21.10
C THR A 150 2.35 -8.01 -20.07
N ARG A 151 1.48 -7.68 -19.11
CA ARG A 151 0.87 -8.63 -18.20
C ARG A 151 -0.59 -8.82 -18.59
N ASN A 152 -1.05 -10.03 -18.58
CA ASN A 152 -2.43 -10.41 -18.87
C ASN A 152 -2.97 -11.30 -17.72
N PRO A 153 -4.25 -11.71 -17.72
CA PRO A 153 -4.78 -12.58 -16.67
C PRO A 153 -4.07 -13.94 -16.50
N GLN A 154 -3.22 -14.34 -17.45
CA GLN A 154 -2.40 -15.54 -17.39
C GLN A 154 -0.94 -15.28 -16.97
N GLY A 155 -0.60 -14.05 -16.59
CA GLY A 155 0.73 -13.63 -16.21
C GLY A 155 1.48 -12.90 -17.32
N ILE A 156 2.82 -12.93 -17.25
CA ILE A 156 3.73 -12.35 -18.25
C ILE A 156 4.31 -13.46 -19.15
N ASN A 157 4.74 -13.08 -20.34
CA ASN A 157 5.48 -14.01 -21.21
C ASN A 157 6.93 -14.13 -20.72
N LEU A 158 7.28 -15.28 -20.12
CA LEU A 158 8.61 -15.52 -19.56
C LEU A 158 9.72 -15.55 -20.62
N GLN A 159 9.42 -15.93 -21.85
CA GLN A 159 10.40 -15.90 -22.96
C GLN A 159 10.70 -14.45 -23.37
N GLU A 160 9.68 -13.59 -23.42
CA GLU A 160 9.86 -12.15 -23.64
C GLU A 160 10.62 -11.50 -22.49
N LEU A 161 10.32 -11.86 -21.24
CA LEU A 161 11.04 -11.38 -20.07
C LEU A 161 12.53 -11.75 -20.17
N GLU A 162 12.85 -12.99 -20.53
CA GLU A 162 14.22 -13.41 -20.70
C GLU A 162 14.95 -12.61 -21.79
N GLN A 163 14.32 -12.38 -22.93
CA GLN A 163 14.90 -11.56 -24.00
C GLN A 163 15.17 -10.12 -23.54
N ILE A 164 14.25 -9.53 -22.78
CA ILE A 164 14.41 -8.19 -22.22
C ILE A 164 15.59 -8.17 -21.23
N PHE A 165 15.67 -9.13 -20.31
CA PHE A 165 16.77 -9.20 -19.35
C PHE A 165 18.13 -9.45 -20.03
N LYS A 166 18.16 -10.29 -21.07
CA LYS A 166 19.34 -10.57 -21.88
C LYS A 166 19.87 -9.34 -22.62
N SER A 167 19.04 -8.31 -22.86
CA SER A 167 19.53 -7.04 -23.44
C SER A 167 20.58 -6.34 -22.57
N GLY A 168 20.73 -6.75 -21.30
CA GLY A 168 21.84 -6.41 -20.43
C GLY A 168 21.72 -5.10 -19.66
N ASP A 169 20.69 -4.27 -19.90
CA ASP A 169 20.61 -2.92 -19.32
C ASP A 169 19.49 -2.76 -18.26
N ILE A 170 18.83 -3.83 -17.86
CA ILE A 170 17.73 -3.73 -16.89
C ILE A 170 18.27 -3.63 -15.46
N LYS A 171 18.08 -2.44 -14.85
CA LYS A 171 18.44 -2.12 -13.47
C LYS A 171 17.61 -2.92 -12.48
N PHE A 172 16.29 -2.79 -12.61
CA PHE A 172 15.32 -3.56 -11.84
C PHE A 172 14.02 -3.78 -12.62
N PHE A 173 13.30 -4.81 -12.22
CA PHE A 173 11.95 -5.13 -12.65
C PHE A 173 10.98 -4.74 -11.54
N TYR A 174 10.09 -3.78 -11.80
CA TYR A 174 9.00 -3.41 -10.90
C TYR A 174 7.77 -4.23 -11.19
N THR A 175 7.25 -4.92 -10.19
CA THR A 175 6.10 -5.81 -10.32
C THR A 175 5.21 -5.78 -9.07
N ILE A 176 3.89 -6.01 -9.28
CA ILE A 176 2.88 -6.19 -8.24
C ILE A 176 2.53 -7.68 -8.20
N PRO A 177 3.03 -8.47 -7.23
CA PRO A 177 3.02 -9.93 -7.34
C PRO A 177 1.65 -10.57 -7.13
N ARG A 178 0.75 -9.90 -6.35
CA ARG A 178 -0.56 -10.43 -6.00
C ARG A 178 -1.67 -9.42 -6.20
N PHE A 179 -2.87 -9.90 -6.56
CA PHE A 179 -4.05 -9.06 -6.79
C PHE A 179 -3.78 -7.88 -7.73
N HIS A 180 -2.99 -8.14 -8.76
CA HIS A 180 -2.55 -7.10 -9.68
C HIS A 180 -3.73 -6.39 -10.34
N TYR A 181 -3.96 -5.13 -10.01
CA TYR A 181 -5.02 -4.33 -10.61
C TYR A 181 -4.68 -3.91 -12.06
N PRO A 182 -5.62 -4.01 -13.02
CA PRO A 182 -7.00 -4.49 -12.88
C PRO A 182 -7.18 -6.00 -13.14
N LEU A 183 -6.12 -6.73 -13.41
CA LEU A 183 -6.16 -8.11 -13.91
C LEU A 183 -6.44 -9.16 -12.83
N GLU A 184 -6.28 -8.83 -11.56
CA GLU A 184 -6.33 -9.72 -10.38
C GLU A 184 -5.45 -10.98 -10.47
N HIS A 185 -4.54 -10.99 -11.42
CA HIS A 185 -3.58 -12.08 -11.51
C HIS A 185 -2.61 -12.04 -10.31
N THR A 186 -2.45 -13.17 -9.66
CA THR A 186 -1.40 -13.41 -8.65
C THR A 186 -0.41 -14.38 -9.23
N TYR A 187 0.88 -14.06 -9.23
CA TYR A 187 1.91 -14.98 -9.70
C TYR A 187 1.91 -16.25 -8.86
N SER A 188 1.86 -17.40 -9.53
CA SER A 188 2.08 -18.68 -8.90
C SER A 188 3.52 -18.80 -8.39
N ARG A 189 3.75 -19.76 -7.50
CA ARG A 189 5.11 -20.07 -7.03
C ARG A 189 6.06 -20.38 -8.18
N ILE A 190 5.62 -21.16 -9.16
CA ILE A 190 6.45 -21.56 -10.33
C ILE A 190 6.85 -20.34 -11.17
N GLU A 191 5.91 -19.41 -11.40
CA GLU A 191 6.22 -18.16 -12.11
C GLU A 191 7.23 -17.30 -11.34
N LYS A 192 7.06 -17.18 -10.03
CA LYS A 192 8.00 -16.43 -9.16
C LYS A 192 9.40 -17.04 -9.18
N GLU A 193 9.50 -18.35 -9.02
CA GLU A 193 10.79 -19.07 -9.08
C GLU A 193 11.49 -18.90 -10.43
N GLU A 194 10.74 -18.93 -11.54
CA GLU A 194 11.31 -18.71 -12.86
C GLU A 194 11.74 -17.25 -13.10
N ILE A 195 10.93 -16.27 -12.67
CA ILE A 195 11.29 -14.86 -12.73
C ILE A 195 12.56 -14.60 -11.90
N LEU A 196 12.67 -15.16 -10.69
CA LEU A 196 13.87 -15.06 -9.84
C LEU A 196 15.08 -15.71 -10.51
N ARG A 197 14.91 -16.89 -11.10
CA ARG A 197 15.99 -17.57 -11.84
C ARG A 197 16.55 -16.69 -12.97
N LEU A 198 15.66 -16.07 -13.74
CA LEU A 198 16.05 -15.15 -14.81
C LEU A 198 16.70 -13.88 -14.24
N ALA A 199 16.14 -13.30 -13.18
CA ALA A 199 16.69 -12.11 -12.53
C ALA A 199 18.12 -12.36 -12.01
N LYS A 200 18.35 -13.52 -11.37
CA LYS A 200 19.67 -13.98 -10.92
C LYS A 200 20.65 -14.14 -12.09
N LEU A 201 20.23 -14.83 -13.15
CA LEU A 201 21.06 -15.11 -14.34
C LEU A 201 21.54 -13.83 -15.02
N TYR A 202 20.68 -12.81 -15.09
CA TYR A 202 20.97 -11.57 -15.78
C TYR A 202 21.29 -10.40 -14.84
N HIS A 203 21.49 -10.64 -13.54
CA HIS A 203 21.80 -9.62 -12.53
C HIS A 203 20.80 -8.46 -12.56
N VAL A 204 19.51 -8.77 -12.48
CA VAL A 204 18.41 -7.80 -12.41
C VAL A 204 17.84 -7.81 -10.99
N PHE A 205 17.65 -6.65 -10.38
CA PHE A 205 16.93 -6.55 -9.12
C PHE A 205 15.42 -6.64 -9.36
N ILE A 206 14.67 -7.08 -8.35
CA ILE A 206 13.20 -7.07 -8.39
C ILE A 206 12.69 -6.10 -7.34
N ILE A 207 11.75 -5.23 -7.70
CA ILE A 207 10.96 -4.47 -6.75
C ILE A 207 9.58 -5.10 -6.67
N GLU A 208 9.32 -5.74 -5.53
CA GLU A 208 8.07 -6.39 -5.19
C GLU A 208 7.17 -5.41 -4.44
N ASP A 209 6.18 -4.83 -5.12
CA ASP A 209 5.19 -3.94 -4.48
C ASP A 209 3.99 -4.75 -3.98
N ASP A 210 4.02 -5.06 -2.68
CA ASP A 210 3.04 -5.95 -2.04
C ASP A 210 1.99 -5.16 -1.22
N TYR A 211 1.37 -4.18 -1.85
CA TYR A 211 0.43 -3.26 -1.21
C TYR A 211 -0.89 -3.90 -0.74
N LEU A 212 -1.25 -5.07 -1.28
CA LEU A 212 -2.46 -5.82 -0.92
C LEU A 212 -2.19 -7.09 -0.10
N ALA A 213 -0.99 -7.26 0.45
CA ALA A 213 -0.63 -8.45 1.23
C ALA A 213 -1.59 -8.73 2.40
N ASP A 214 -2.21 -7.70 3.01
CA ASP A 214 -3.17 -7.88 4.09
C ASP A 214 -4.51 -8.49 3.65
N LEU A 215 -4.81 -8.43 2.37
CA LEU A 215 -6.02 -9.00 1.77
C LEU A 215 -5.80 -10.43 1.26
N ASP A 216 -4.60 -10.97 1.40
CA ASP A 216 -4.29 -12.35 1.01
C ASP A 216 -4.59 -13.33 2.15
N SER A 217 -5.71 -14.05 2.00
CA SER A 217 -6.10 -15.13 2.93
C SER A 217 -5.32 -16.42 2.73
N LYS A 218 -4.67 -16.61 1.55
CA LYS A 218 -3.92 -17.82 1.19
C LYS A 218 -2.47 -17.79 1.62
N GLN A 219 -1.97 -16.61 2.03
CA GLN A 219 -0.56 -16.39 2.41
C GLN A 219 0.42 -16.90 1.35
N GLU A 220 0.20 -16.52 0.09
CA GLU A 220 1.11 -16.84 -1.01
C GLU A 220 2.52 -16.33 -0.71
N LEU A 221 3.53 -17.14 -1.01
CA LEU A 221 4.92 -16.78 -0.77
C LEU A 221 5.32 -15.56 -1.61
N SER A 222 6.04 -14.61 -0.99
CA SER A 222 6.59 -13.43 -1.68
C SER A 222 7.81 -13.78 -2.54
N PHE A 223 8.18 -12.91 -3.49
CA PHE A 223 9.48 -13.01 -4.17
C PHE A 223 10.62 -12.91 -3.15
N HIS A 224 10.50 -12.01 -2.18
CA HIS A 224 11.50 -11.84 -1.13
C HIS A 224 11.74 -13.12 -0.32
N TYR A 225 10.68 -13.91 -0.03
CA TYR A 225 10.84 -15.19 0.67
C TYR A 225 11.57 -16.24 -0.19
N LEU A 226 11.34 -16.21 -1.49
CA LEU A 226 11.91 -17.19 -2.44
C LEU A 226 13.32 -16.79 -2.92
N ASP A 227 13.74 -15.55 -2.70
CA ASP A 227 15.04 -15.04 -3.14
C ASP A 227 16.19 -15.58 -2.28
N ASP A 228 17.21 -16.13 -2.91
CA ASP A 228 18.44 -16.61 -2.30
C ASP A 228 19.66 -15.70 -2.61
N THR A 229 19.42 -14.53 -3.23
CA THR A 229 20.49 -13.67 -3.80
C THR A 229 20.57 -12.28 -3.22
N ASP A 230 19.74 -11.93 -2.24
CA ASP A 230 19.63 -10.55 -1.69
C ASP A 230 19.43 -9.51 -2.81
N SER A 231 18.51 -9.79 -3.76
CA SER A 231 18.25 -8.94 -4.93
C SER A 231 16.79 -8.49 -5.04
N VAL A 232 15.94 -8.87 -4.10
CA VAL A 232 14.54 -8.45 -4.04
C VAL A 232 14.34 -7.33 -3.03
N ILE A 233 13.86 -6.18 -3.51
CA ILE A 233 13.36 -5.08 -2.68
C ILE A 233 11.88 -5.34 -2.42
N TYR A 234 11.52 -5.58 -1.17
CA TYR A 234 10.13 -5.78 -0.78
C TYR A 234 9.52 -4.48 -0.27
N ILE A 235 8.33 -4.13 -0.76
CA ILE A 235 7.61 -2.90 -0.39
C ILE A 235 6.28 -3.28 0.26
N ARG A 236 6.05 -2.79 1.50
CA ARG A 236 4.81 -2.95 2.25
C ARG A 236 4.18 -1.61 2.57
N ALA A 237 3.13 -1.24 1.85
CA ALA A 237 2.35 -0.04 2.15
C ALA A 237 1.28 -0.32 3.21
N PHE A 238 1.06 0.63 4.14
CA PHE A 238 0.01 0.54 5.17
C PHE A 238 -1.24 1.34 4.83
N SER A 239 -1.20 2.17 3.80
CA SER A 239 -2.32 3.04 3.41
C SER A 239 -3.55 2.27 2.93
N THR A 240 -3.38 1.11 2.34
CA THR A 240 -4.50 0.26 1.86
C THR A 240 -5.21 -0.43 3.02
N SER A 241 -4.44 -0.86 4.02
CA SER A 241 -4.98 -1.57 5.18
C SER A 241 -5.55 -0.66 6.25
N LEU A 242 -5.17 0.64 6.26
CA LEU A 242 -5.65 1.63 7.21
C LEU A 242 -6.34 2.79 6.49
N PHE A 243 -5.59 3.81 6.09
CA PHE A 243 -6.10 4.97 5.36
C PHE A 243 -4.98 5.66 4.58
N SER A 244 -5.34 6.28 3.47
CA SER A 244 -4.38 6.87 2.51
C SER A 244 -3.53 8.00 3.11
N ALA A 245 -4.06 8.74 4.10
CA ALA A 245 -3.36 9.85 4.75
C ALA A 245 -2.24 9.40 5.69
N LEU A 246 -2.15 8.12 6.05
CA LEU A 246 -1.10 7.59 6.94
C LEU A 246 0.30 7.80 6.36
N ARG A 247 0.47 7.59 5.06
CA ARG A 247 1.73 7.82 4.32
C ARG A 247 2.95 7.16 4.94
N ILE A 248 2.82 5.91 5.37
CA ILE A 248 3.93 5.08 5.86
C ILE A 248 4.03 3.84 4.99
N THR A 249 5.25 3.54 4.58
CA THR A 249 5.60 2.31 3.86
C THR A 249 6.88 1.74 4.45
N ALA A 250 6.91 0.43 4.64
CA ALA A 250 8.11 -0.29 5.03
C ALA A 250 8.74 -0.95 3.81
N LEU A 251 10.06 -0.85 3.72
CA LEU A 251 10.88 -1.54 2.73
C LEU A 251 11.78 -2.55 3.42
N LEU A 252 12.01 -3.67 2.73
CA LEU A 252 13.15 -4.54 3.01
C LEU A 252 14.15 -4.32 1.90
N LEU A 253 15.32 -3.81 2.25
CA LEU A 253 16.34 -3.44 1.29
C LEU A 253 17.49 -4.45 1.29
N PRO A 254 17.93 -4.92 0.12
CA PRO A 254 19.19 -5.62 -0.02
C PRO A 254 20.34 -4.82 0.60
N SER A 255 21.23 -5.53 1.28
CA SER A 255 22.39 -4.92 1.97
C SER A 255 23.24 -4.07 1.02
N SER A 256 23.33 -4.48 -0.23
CA SER A 256 24.13 -3.84 -1.27
C SER A 256 23.66 -2.47 -1.75
N ILE A 257 22.38 -2.10 -1.50
CA ILE A 257 21.81 -0.81 -1.91
C ILE A 257 21.39 0.06 -0.74
N LYS A 258 21.34 -0.50 0.45
CA LYS A 258 20.78 0.16 1.64
C LYS A 258 21.49 1.47 1.97
N GLU A 259 22.82 1.48 1.99
CA GLU A 259 23.59 2.69 2.32
C GLU A 259 23.30 3.84 1.35
N ASN A 260 23.29 3.56 0.05
CA ASN A 260 22.95 4.54 -0.98
C ASN A 260 21.50 5.03 -0.84
N PHE A 261 20.58 4.13 -0.51
CA PHE A 261 19.18 4.48 -0.28
C PHE A 261 19.02 5.44 0.89
N ILE A 262 19.64 5.13 2.02
CA ILE A 262 19.59 5.97 3.24
C ILE A 262 20.24 7.33 2.99
N ALA A 263 21.41 7.38 2.34
CA ALA A 263 22.06 8.62 2.00
C ALA A 263 21.17 9.52 1.13
N TYR A 264 20.51 8.95 0.12
CA TYR A 264 19.60 9.70 -0.74
C TYR A 264 18.32 10.13 0.01
N LYS A 265 17.75 9.25 0.84
CA LYS A 265 16.59 9.56 1.67
C LYS A 265 16.85 10.75 2.58
N ASN A 266 18.02 10.82 3.20
CA ASN A 266 18.44 11.92 4.08
C ASN A 266 18.45 13.30 3.39
N ILE A 267 18.67 13.34 2.07
CA ILE A 267 18.61 14.58 1.30
C ILE A 267 17.16 15.02 1.04
N LEU A 268 16.25 14.05 0.83
CA LEU A 268 14.86 14.33 0.46
C LEU A 268 13.97 14.63 1.67
N ASP A 269 14.17 13.90 2.74
CA ASP A 269 13.29 13.91 3.89
C ASP A 269 14.13 13.57 5.12
N TYR A 270 14.28 14.55 6.02
CA TYR A 270 15.06 14.33 7.23
C TYR A 270 14.51 13.15 8.06
N ASP A 271 13.18 13.05 8.13
CA ASP A 271 12.48 11.92 8.77
C ASP A 271 11.01 11.87 8.32
N SER A 272 10.46 10.66 8.16
CA SER A 272 9.01 10.49 8.03
C SER A 272 8.33 10.87 9.33
N ASN A 273 7.07 11.31 9.28
CA ASN A 273 6.32 11.81 10.43
C ASN A 273 6.39 10.88 11.67
N LEU A 274 7.15 11.26 12.69
CA LEU A 274 7.42 10.45 13.89
C LEU A 274 6.16 10.16 14.72
N ILE A 275 5.23 11.10 14.77
CA ILE A 275 3.95 10.91 15.48
C ILE A 275 3.18 9.77 14.84
N MET A 276 3.08 9.77 13.52
CA MET A 276 2.38 8.71 12.78
C MET A 276 3.12 7.38 12.86
N GLN A 277 4.46 7.39 12.84
CA GLN A 277 5.26 6.19 13.04
C GLN A 277 5.00 5.58 14.44
N LYS A 278 5.01 6.40 15.49
CA LYS A 278 4.74 5.93 16.85
C LYS A 278 3.32 5.44 17.03
N ALA A 279 2.35 6.17 16.51
CA ALA A 279 0.95 5.75 16.53
C ALA A 279 0.74 4.40 15.84
N LEU A 280 1.38 4.19 14.66
CA LEU A 280 1.31 2.92 13.95
C LEU A 280 1.98 1.79 14.74
N SER A 281 3.12 2.05 15.40
CA SER A 281 3.76 1.07 16.28
C SER A 281 2.80 0.61 17.40
N LEU A 282 2.16 1.55 18.09
CA LEU A 282 1.16 1.25 19.13
C LEU A 282 -0.04 0.47 18.57
N TYR A 283 -0.52 0.85 17.38
CA TYR A 283 -1.63 0.19 16.71
C TYR A 283 -1.33 -1.27 16.39
N ILE A 284 -0.12 -1.57 15.93
CA ILE A 284 0.34 -2.93 15.66
C ILE A 284 0.52 -3.71 16.99
N ASP A 285 1.27 -3.14 17.94
CA ASP A 285 1.62 -3.82 19.19
C ASP A 285 0.40 -4.12 20.08
N ASN A 286 -0.65 -3.27 20.00
CA ASN A 286 -1.93 -3.48 20.69
C ASN A 286 -2.90 -4.40 19.92
N GLN A 287 -2.45 -5.11 18.89
CA GLN A 287 -3.24 -6.05 18.07
C GLN A 287 -4.41 -5.40 17.29
N MET A 288 -4.48 -4.07 17.25
CA MET A 288 -5.54 -3.34 16.54
C MET A 288 -5.41 -3.52 15.03
N PHE A 289 -4.17 -3.64 14.54
CA PHE A 289 -3.90 -3.92 13.13
C PHE A 289 -4.47 -5.29 12.70
N GLN A 290 -4.25 -6.33 13.48
CA GLN A 290 -4.78 -7.66 13.20
C GLN A 290 -6.30 -7.70 13.24
N LYS A 291 -6.90 -7.02 14.23
CA LYS A 291 -8.36 -6.86 14.31
C LYS A 291 -8.93 -6.20 13.06
N ASN A 292 -8.33 -5.09 12.62
CA ASN A 292 -8.74 -4.38 11.42
C ASN A 292 -8.55 -5.22 10.15
N LYS A 293 -7.41 -5.93 10.02
CA LYS A 293 -7.18 -6.86 8.90
C LYS A 293 -8.29 -7.91 8.79
N LEU A 294 -8.70 -8.51 9.91
CA LEU A 294 -9.78 -9.50 9.93
C LEU A 294 -11.13 -8.87 9.53
N ALA A 295 -11.41 -7.65 9.97
CA ALA A 295 -12.61 -6.92 9.57
C ALA A 295 -12.63 -6.62 8.07
N LEU A 296 -11.51 -6.16 7.50
CA LEU A 296 -11.37 -5.92 6.06
C LEU A 296 -11.56 -7.19 5.23
N LEU A 297 -11.01 -8.32 5.65
CA LEU A 297 -11.20 -9.60 4.96
C LEU A 297 -12.67 -10.03 4.95
N ARG A 298 -13.39 -9.88 6.07
CA ARG A 298 -14.83 -10.16 6.16
C ARG A 298 -15.66 -9.24 5.27
N LEU A 299 -15.34 -7.94 5.30
CA LEU A 299 -16.01 -6.95 4.46
C LEU A 299 -15.84 -7.27 2.98
N LYS A 300 -14.61 -7.57 2.56
CA LYS A 300 -14.30 -7.94 1.17
C LYS A 300 -15.08 -9.18 0.74
N GLU A 301 -15.16 -10.21 1.54
CA GLU A 301 -15.93 -11.42 1.21
C GLU A 301 -17.42 -11.11 1.08
N HIS A 302 -17.98 -10.33 2.01
CA HIS A 302 -19.38 -9.92 1.96
C HIS A 302 -19.70 -9.07 0.71
N GLU A 303 -18.84 -8.09 0.39
CA GLU A 303 -19.00 -7.27 -0.83
C GLU A 303 -18.93 -8.11 -2.11
N LYS A 304 -18.03 -9.09 -2.14
CA LYS A 304 -17.92 -10.04 -3.25
C LYS A 304 -19.18 -10.90 -3.42
N GLU A 305 -19.72 -11.46 -2.34
CA GLU A 305 -20.98 -12.21 -2.36
C GLU A 305 -22.15 -11.34 -2.87
N LYS A 306 -22.24 -10.12 -2.35
CA LYS A 306 -23.26 -9.15 -2.79
C LYS A 306 -23.14 -8.80 -4.28
N ALA A 307 -21.92 -8.56 -4.75
CA ALA A 307 -21.67 -8.29 -6.17
C ALA A 307 -22.05 -9.50 -7.04
N GLN A 308 -21.72 -10.73 -6.63
CA GLN A 308 -22.11 -11.95 -7.32
C GLN A 308 -23.62 -12.10 -7.45
N LEU A 309 -24.37 -11.79 -6.38
CA LEU A 309 -25.83 -11.83 -6.39
C LEU A 309 -26.43 -10.79 -7.34
N LEU A 310 -25.86 -9.57 -7.35
CA LEU A 310 -26.31 -8.51 -8.26
C LEU A 310 -26.03 -8.86 -9.73
N LEU A 311 -24.86 -9.40 -10.04
CA LEU A 311 -24.48 -9.81 -11.38
C LEU A 311 -25.33 -10.97 -11.91
N LYS A 312 -25.64 -11.95 -11.05
CA LYS A 312 -26.59 -13.04 -11.40
C LYS A 312 -27.99 -12.52 -11.72
N LYS A 313 -28.47 -11.49 -10.98
CA LYS A 313 -29.78 -10.88 -11.24
C LYS A 313 -29.81 -10.00 -12.49
N ALA A 314 -28.68 -9.48 -12.91
CA ALA A 314 -28.58 -8.58 -14.05
C ALA A 314 -28.64 -9.30 -15.41
N GLU A 315 -28.62 -10.65 -15.45
CA GLU A 315 -28.69 -11.47 -16.68
C GLU A 315 -27.80 -10.92 -17.80
N LEU A 316 -26.50 -10.69 -17.49
CA LEU A 316 -25.58 -10.06 -18.43
C LEU A 316 -25.17 -11.01 -19.56
N ASP A 317 -25.28 -10.57 -20.81
CA ASP A 317 -24.94 -11.32 -22.03
C ASP A 317 -23.42 -11.34 -22.35
N PHE A 318 -22.56 -11.01 -21.38
CA PHE A 318 -21.10 -10.96 -21.59
C PHE A 318 -20.33 -11.60 -20.44
N GLN A 319 -19.13 -12.06 -20.75
CA GLN A 319 -18.24 -12.64 -19.73
C GLN A 319 -17.70 -11.53 -18.82
N TYR A 320 -17.76 -11.79 -17.53
CA TYR A 320 -17.22 -10.90 -16.50
C TYR A 320 -16.38 -11.69 -15.50
N GLN A 321 -15.42 -11.00 -14.91
CA GLN A 321 -14.65 -11.50 -13.79
C GLN A 321 -14.82 -10.53 -12.62
N LEU A 322 -15.21 -11.05 -11.46
CA LEU A 322 -15.23 -10.27 -10.23
C LEU A 322 -13.81 -10.08 -9.74
N THR A 323 -13.47 -8.83 -9.50
CA THR A 323 -12.19 -8.42 -8.94
C THR A 323 -12.33 -7.94 -7.50
N ALA A 324 -11.22 -7.72 -6.81
CA ALA A 324 -11.21 -7.20 -5.45
C ALA A 324 -11.90 -5.84 -5.34
N ASP A 325 -11.78 -5.03 -6.38
CA ASP A 325 -12.21 -3.63 -6.40
C ASP A 325 -13.34 -3.36 -7.40
N GLY A 326 -13.85 -4.39 -8.09
CA GLY A 326 -14.90 -4.18 -9.08
C GLY A 326 -15.22 -5.39 -9.96
N VAL A 327 -15.64 -5.12 -11.18
CA VAL A 327 -15.98 -6.15 -12.16
C VAL A 327 -15.26 -5.85 -13.48
N LEU A 328 -14.48 -6.79 -13.96
CA LEU A 328 -13.88 -6.74 -15.30
C LEU A 328 -14.83 -7.34 -16.32
N PHE A 329 -15.06 -6.62 -17.40
CA PHE A 329 -15.88 -7.07 -18.53
C PHE A 329 -15.01 -7.34 -19.76
N ASP A 330 -15.24 -8.47 -20.44
CA ASP A 330 -14.65 -8.71 -21.75
C ASP A 330 -15.44 -7.96 -22.85
N ILE A 331 -15.02 -6.73 -23.12
CA ILE A 331 -15.69 -5.83 -24.08
C ILE A 331 -15.55 -6.34 -25.53
N GLN A 332 -14.50 -7.09 -25.87
CA GLN A 332 -14.26 -7.56 -27.23
C GLN A 332 -15.30 -8.59 -27.70
N LYS A 333 -16.00 -9.22 -26.79
CA LYS A 333 -17.06 -10.21 -27.06
C LYS A 333 -18.47 -9.67 -26.89
N SER A 334 -18.64 -8.41 -26.51
CA SER A 334 -19.94 -7.80 -26.23
C SER A 334 -20.55 -7.19 -27.51
N LYS A 335 -21.76 -7.64 -27.87
CA LYS A 335 -22.52 -7.09 -29.00
C LYS A 335 -23.25 -5.77 -28.70
N SER A 336 -23.25 -5.26 -27.48
CA SER A 336 -24.03 -4.08 -27.10
C SER A 336 -23.41 -3.23 -25.99
N ILE A 337 -22.45 -2.39 -26.36
CA ILE A 337 -21.90 -1.34 -25.47
C ILE A 337 -22.96 -0.28 -25.10
N GLY A 338 -24.05 -0.16 -25.91
CA GLY A 338 -25.10 0.85 -25.73
C GLY A 338 -25.94 0.69 -24.45
N SER A 339 -26.07 -0.54 -23.91
CA SER A 339 -26.87 -0.80 -22.70
C SER A 339 -26.15 -0.50 -21.39
N LEU A 340 -24.82 -0.46 -21.39
CA LEU A 340 -24.00 -0.18 -20.19
C LEU A 340 -24.06 1.29 -19.74
N LYS A 341 -24.33 2.23 -20.65
CA LYS A 341 -24.44 3.67 -20.35
C LYS A 341 -25.63 4.04 -19.43
N HIS A 342 -26.55 3.12 -19.20
CA HIS A 342 -27.73 3.34 -18.35
C HIS A 342 -27.71 2.52 -17.06
N SER A 343 -26.67 1.71 -16.81
CA SER A 343 -26.53 1.01 -15.53
C SER A 343 -25.98 1.97 -14.48
N LYS A 344 -26.62 2.00 -13.28
CA LYS A 344 -26.17 2.78 -12.12
C LYS A 344 -24.92 2.14 -11.43
N LEU A 345 -24.20 1.29 -12.11
CA LEU A 345 -22.92 0.77 -11.62
C LEU A 345 -21.83 1.83 -11.88
N PRO A 346 -21.02 2.18 -10.91
CA PRO A 346 -19.86 3.04 -11.15
C PRO A 346 -18.89 2.26 -12.06
N LEU A 347 -18.93 2.57 -13.34
CA LEU A 347 -18.01 2.00 -14.34
C LEU A 347 -16.88 3.01 -14.51
N ASP A 348 -15.70 2.65 -14.04
CA ASP A 348 -14.49 3.40 -14.35
C ASP A 348 -13.97 2.94 -15.72
N PHE A 349 -14.07 3.83 -16.71
CA PHE A 349 -13.49 3.62 -18.05
C PHE A 349 -12.12 4.31 -18.11
N SER A 350 -11.14 3.80 -17.37
CA SER A 350 -9.76 4.22 -17.61
C SER A 350 -9.26 3.60 -18.90
N GLU A 351 -9.06 4.47 -19.93
CA GLU A 351 -8.36 4.14 -21.17
C GLU A 351 -6.89 3.71 -20.94
#